data_8ddaafdf72c84f47a193cc37b6bcb7c3
#
_entry.id   8ddaafdf72c84f47a193cc37b6bcb7c3
#
_cell.length_a   1.000
_cell.length_b   1.000
_cell.length_c   1.000
_cell.angle_alpha   90.00
_cell.angle_beta   90.00
_cell.angle_gamma   90.00
#
_symmetry.space_group_name_H-M   'P 1'
#
loop_
_entity.id
_entity.type
_entity.pdbx_description
1 polymer ?
#
loop_
_entity_poly.entity_id
_entity_poly.type
_entity_poly.pdbx_seq_one_letter_code
_entity_poly.pdbx_strand_id
1 'polypeptide(L)'
;MPPRVISTSLDLATDPDTSGQEALFEKVAAEFAAPLARLARAHEADAHLQQDLLQEIHMALWRSLAAFGERCSLRTWVYRVAHNVAATHVLRNRRRQAHRLTTLDEIDLADETPDVDAELDAGRALQKIHALIQALKPLDRQLIILHLAGLPADEIADIVGISPANTHTKLTRIRQLLTARVGAGEDS
;
A
#
# COMPACT_ATOMS: atom_id res chain seq x y z
N MET A 1 -46.67 41.99 -7.89
CA MET A 1 -45.24 41.90 -7.67
C MET A 1 -44.87 40.41 -7.51
N PRO A 2 -44.16 39.77 -8.46
CA PRO A 2 -43.72 38.40 -8.31
C PRO A 2 -42.40 38.37 -7.51
N PRO A 3 -42.09 37.29 -6.74
CA PRO A 3 -40.88 37.21 -5.95
C PRO A 3 -39.66 36.96 -6.83
N ARG A 4 -38.57 37.69 -6.53
CA ARG A 4 -37.25 37.56 -7.13
C ARG A 4 -36.67 36.20 -6.76
N VAL A 5 -36.49 35.31 -7.76
CA VAL A 5 -35.66 34.11 -7.65
C VAL A 5 -34.18 34.55 -7.57
N ILE A 6 -33.56 34.37 -6.43
CA ILE A 6 -32.12 34.56 -6.27
C ILE A 6 -31.47 33.30 -6.85
N SER A 7 -31.01 33.36 -8.09
CA SER A 7 -30.08 32.37 -8.63
C SER A 7 -28.74 32.52 -7.87
N THR A 8 -28.56 31.68 -6.87
CA THR A 8 -27.23 31.47 -6.27
C THR A 8 -26.43 30.59 -7.23
N SER A 9 -25.79 31.23 -8.20
CA SER A 9 -24.66 30.61 -8.89
C SER A 9 -23.58 30.42 -7.84
N LEU A 10 -23.39 29.15 -7.43
CA LEU A 10 -22.22 28.75 -6.65
C LEU A 10 -21.04 28.78 -7.61
N ASP A 11 -20.45 29.96 -7.80
CA ASP A 11 -19.11 30.12 -8.37
C ASP A 11 -18.15 29.44 -7.36
N LEU A 12 -17.88 28.15 -7.59
CA LEU A 12 -16.69 27.51 -7.06
C LEU A 12 -15.50 28.18 -7.77
N ALA A 13 -15.07 29.33 -7.24
CA ALA A 13 -13.77 29.88 -7.54
C ALA A 13 -12.75 28.82 -7.12
N THR A 14 -12.28 28.03 -8.07
CA THR A 14 -11.18 27.09 -7.89
C THR A 14 -9.96 27.95 -7.57
N ASP A 15 -9.50 27.88 -6.33
CA ASP A 15 -8.30 28.55 -5.87
C ASP A 15 -7.15 28.08 -6.77
N PRO A 16 -6.31 28.98 -7.37
CA PRO A 16 -5.26 28.59 -8.31
C PRO A 16 -4.27 27.57 -7.72
N ASP A 17 -4.13 27.54 -6.40
CA ASP A 17 -3.32 26.54 -5.69
C ASP A 17 -3.96 25.14 -5.72
N THR A 18 -5.29 25.05 -5.68
CA THR A 18 -6.05 23.78 -5.77
C THR A 18 -5.94 23.17 -7.17
N SER A 19 -5.93 23.96 -8.25
CA SER A 19 -5.79 23.45 -9.62
C SER A 19 -4.45 22.79 -9.87
N GLY A 20 -3.37 23.34 -9.34
CA GLY A 20 -2.04 22.73 -9.42
C GLY A 20 -1.95 21.40 -8.64
N GLN A 21 -2.57 21.36 -7.48
CA GLN A 21 -2.66 20.14 -6.65
C GLN A 21 -3.51 19.05 -7.32
N GLU A 22 -4.63 19.40 -7.93
CA GLU A 22 -5.49 18.47 -8.68
C GLU A 22 -4.73 17.82 -9.83
N ALA A 23 -4.09 18.62 -10.68
CA ALA A 23 -3.31 18.11 -11.81
C ALA A 23 -2.16 17.20 -11.35
N LEU A 24 -1.47 17.56 -10.27
CA LEU A 24 -0.43 16.72 -9.70
C LEU A 24 -0.97 15.40 -9.13
N PHE A 25 -2.13 15.46 -8.47
CA PHE A 25 -2.78 14.26 -7.94
C PHE A 25 -3.27 13.33 -9.04
N GLU A 26 -3.88 13.86 -10.11
CA GLU A 26 -4.31 13.06 -11.27
C GLU A 26 -3.11 12.35 -11.91
N LYS A 27 -1.98 13.05 -12.08
CA LYS A 27 -0.74 12.44 -12.55
C LYS A 27 -0.27 11.32 -11.62
N VAL A 28 -0.25 11.54 -10.32
CA VAL A 28 0.13 10.53 -9.32
C VAL A 28 -0.82 9.35 -9.35
N ALA A 29 -2.13 9.60 -9.38
CA ALA A 29 -3.14 8.54 -9.41
C ALA A 29 -3.01 7.67 -10.67
N ALA A 30 -2.75 8.26 -11.83
CA ALA A 30 -2.56 7.52 -13.08
C ALA A 30 -1.24 6.73 -13.09
N GLU A 31 -0.11 7.37 -12.75
CA GLU A 31 1.22 6.77 -12.82
C GLU A 31 1.42 5.67 -11.78
N PHE A 32 0.88 5.86 -10.56
CA PHE A 32 1.10 4.96 -9.43
C PHE A 32 -0.07 4.00 -9.15
N ALA A 33 -1.14 3.98 -9.96
CA ALA A 33 -2.29 3.10 -9.76
C ALA A 33 -1.90 1.63 -9.52
N ALA A 34 -1.19 1.02 -10.46
CA ALA A 34 -0.79 -0.38 -10.38
C ALA A 34 0.25 -0.64 -9.26
N PRO A 35 1.30 0.20 -9.07
CA PRO A 35 2.19 0.11 -7.92
C PRO A 35 1.49 0.15 -6.56
N LEU A 36 0.57 1.10 -6.34
CA LEU A 36 -0.16 1.23 -5.08
C LEU A 36 -1.13 0.07 -4.84
N ALA A 37 -1.78 -0.45 -5.88
CA ALA A 37 -2.61 -1.64 -5.80
C ALA A 37 -1.78 -2.88 -5.40
N ARG A 38 -0.55 -3.04 -5.93
CA ARG A 38 0.38 -4.12 -5.51
C ARG A 38 0.81 -3.96 -4.06
N LEU A 39 1.08 -2.72 -3.62
CA LEU A 39 1.41 -2.41 -2.24
C LEU A 39 0.25 -2.80 -1.30
N ALA A 40 -0.99 -2.42 -1.62
CA ALA A 40 -2.16 -2.75 -0.82
C ALA A 40 -2.33 -4.27 -0.68
N ARG A 41 -2.23 -5.02 -1.78
CA ARG A 41 -2.29 -6.50 -1.78
C ARG A 41 -1.19 -7.15 -0.96
N ALA A 42 0.00 -6.58 -0.94
CA ALA A 42 1.10 -7.11 -0.15
C ALA A 42 0.91 -6.87 1.36
N HIS A 43 0.13 -5.86 1.75
CA HIS A 43 -0.14 -5.55 3.16
C HIS A 43 -1.40 -6.24 3.70
N GLU A 44 -2.42 -6.42 2.88
CA GLU A 44 -3.71 -7.01 3.28
C GLU A 44 -4.08 -8.19 2.37
N ALA A 45 -4.59 -9.27 2.97
CA ALA A 45 -5.04 -10.44 2.23
C ALA A 45 -6.50 -10.27 1.77
N ASP A 46 -7.34 -9.66 2.60
CA ASP A 46 -8.76 -9.41 2.31
C ASP A 46 -8.94 -8.32 1.26
N ALA A 47 -9.75 -8.58 0.22
CA ALA A 47 -9.98 -7.67 -0.90
C ALA A 47 -10.65 -6.35 -0.48
N HIS A 48 -11.54 -6.37 0.51
CA HIS A 48 -12.18 -5.16 1.02
C HIS A 48 -11.19 -4.30 1.79
N LEU A 49 -10.35 -4.91 2.64
CA LEU A 49 -9.29 -4.21 3.36
C LEU A 49 -8.22 -3.66 2.41
N GLN A 50 -7.95 -4.32 1.27
CA GLN A 50 -7.09 -3.77 0.21
C GLN A 50 -7.66 -2.50 -0.37
N GLN A 51 -8.97 -2.48 -0.68
CA GLN A 51 -9.66 -1.30 -1.22
C GLN A 51 -9.68 -0.16 -0.20
N ASP A 52 -9.98 -0.45 1.06
CA ASP A 52 -9.95 0.52 2.14
C ASP A 52 -8.57 1.15 2.30
N LEU A 53 -7.51 0.31 2.31
CA LEU A 53 -6.14 0.77 2.38
C LEU A 53 -5.77 1.65 1.18
N LEU A 54 -6.16 1.26 -0.03
CA LEU A 54 -5.89 2.02 -1.24
C LEU A 54 -6.59 3.39 -1.21
N GLN A 55 -7.83 3.44 -0.74
CA GLN A 55 -8.57 4.69 -0.56
C GLN A 55 -7.90 5.60 0.49
N GLU A 56 -7.47 5.03 1.63
CA GLU A 56 -6.74 5.78 2.66
C GLU A 56 -5.42 6.37 2.11
N ILE A 57 -4.70 5.60 1.27
CA ILE A 57 -3.48 6.06 0.60
C ILE A 57 -3.79 7.23 -0.33
N HIS A 58 -4.82 7.13 -1.18
CA HIS A 58 -5.20 8.21 -2.10
C HIS A 58 -5.60 9.49 -1.33
N MET A 59 -6.37 9.37 -0.25
CA MET A 59 -6.72 10.52 0.58
C MET A 59 -5.51 11.16 1.25
N ALA A 60 -4.55 10.33 1.72
CA ALA A 60 -3.33 10.85 2.33
C ALA A 60 -2.42 11.52 1.29
N LEU A 61 -2.31 10.97 0.09
CA LEU A 61 -1.59 11.57 -1.03
C LEU A 61 -2.20 12.91 -1.40
N TRP A 62 -3.51 12.97 -1.61
CA TRP A 62 -4.21 14.23 -1.90
C TRP A 62 -3.86 15.33 -0.88
N ARG A 63 -3.99 15.02 0.42
CA ARG A 63 -3.70 15.99 1.48
C ARG A 63 -2.23 16.38 1.56
N SER A 64 -1.31 15.45 1.25
CA SER A 64 0.12 15.66 1.40
C SER A 64 0.76 16.37 0.21
N LEU A 65 0.16 16.29 -0.98
CA LEU A 65 0.71 16.88 -2.19
C LEU A 65 0.76 18.41 -2.13
N ALA A 66 -0.14 19.06 -1.40
CA ALA A 66 -0.06 20.50 -1.12
C ALA A 66 1.24 20.92 -0.40
N ALA A 67 1.84 19.99 0.37
CA ALA A 67 3.11 20.22 1.09
C ALA A 67 4.32 19.62 0.35
N PHE A 68 4.16 19.12 -0.88
CA PHE A 68 5.25 18.58 -1.67
C PHE A 68 6.17 19.69 -2.16
N GLY A 69 7.28 19.87 -1.46
CA GLY A 69 8.26 20.94 -1.73
C GLY A 69 9.46 20.48 -2.55
N GLU A 70 9.33 19.43 -3.38
CA GLU A 70 10.38 18.89 -4.29
C GLU A 70 11.74 18.56 -3.63
N ARG A 71 11.75 18.37 -2.31
CA ARG A 71 12.95 18.00 -1.55
C ARG A 71 13.39 16.55 -1.77
N CYS A 72 12.56 15.75 -2.42
CA CYS A 72 12.83 14.40 -2.89
C CYS A 72 12.06 14.16 -4.18
N SER A 73 12.32 13.04 -4.88
CA SER A 73 11.54 12.68 -6.06
C SER A 73 10.06 12.49 -5.72
N LEU A 74 9.17 12.78 -6.66
CA LEU A 74 7.72 12.53 -6.51
C LEU A 74 7.46 11.05 -6.16
N ARG A 75 8.21 10.16 -6.78
CA ARG A 75 8.17 8.71 -6.51
C ARG A 75 8.49 8.40 -5.05
N THR A 76 9.57 8.92 -4.51
CA THR A 76 9.97 8.75 -3.12
C THR A 76 8.90 9.30 -2.17
N TRP A 77 8.31 10.46 -2.50
CA TRP A 77 7.22 11.05 -1.73
C TRP A 77 5.99 10.15 -1.68
N VAL A 78 5.53 9.67 -2.85
CA VAL A 78 4.36 8.79 -2.98
C VAL A 78 4.55 7.53 -2.15
N TYR A 79 5.68 6.86 -2.29
CA TYR A 79 5.95 5.65 -1.52
C TYR A 79 6.08 5.89 -0.02
N ARG A 80 6.68 7.01 0.40
CA ARG A 80 6.77 7.38 1.82
C ARG A 80 5.38 7.56 2.43
N VAL A 81 4.49 8.28 1.76
CA VAL A 81 3.10 8.46 2.20
C VAL A 81 2.37 7.12 2.23
N ALA A 82 2.43 6.34 1.16
CA ALA A 82 1.74 5.06 1.05
C ALA A 82 2.19 4.07 2.12
N HIS A 83 3.50 3.95 2.40
CA HIS A 83 4.02 3.06 3.44
C HIS A 83 3.64 3.48 4.85
N ASN A 84 3.64 4.78 5.14
CA ASN A 84 3.20 5.29 6.45
C ASN A 84 1.73 4.98 6.70
N VAL A 85 0.88 5.15 5.69
CA VAL A 85 -0.55 4.79 5.76
C VAL A 85 -0.70 3.28 5.95
N ALA A 86 -0.03 2.45 5.15
CA ALA A 86 -0.11 1.00 5.24
C ALA A 86 0.34 0.47 6.61
N ALA A 87 1.43 0.99 7.17
CA ALA A 87 1.91 0.61 8.50
C ALA A 87 0.86 0.92 9.58
N THR A 88 0.23 2.09 9.52
CA THR A 88 -0.82 2.52 10.46
C THR A 88 -2.08 1.67 10.29
N HIS A 89 -2.50 1.40 9.06
CA HIS A 89 -3.67 0.58 8.73
C HIS A 89 -3.54 -0.83 9.30
N VAL A 90 -2.43 -1.52 9.05
CA VAL A 90 -2.16 -2.88 9.57
C VAL A 90 -2.17 -2.90 11.10
N LEU A 91 -1.54 -1.92 11.76
CA LEU A 91 -1.55 -1.84 13.23
C LEU A 91 -2.97 -1.65 13.78
N ARG A 92 -3.77 -0.80 13.13
CA ARG A 92 -5.17 -0.55 13.52
C ARG A 92 -6.03 -1.80 13.36
N ASN A 93 -5.89 -2.52 12.23
CA ASN A 93 -6.65 -3.74 11.98
C ASN A 93 -6.29 -4.87 12.94
N ARG A 94 -5.01 -5.06 13.25
CA ARG A 94 -4.56 -6.02 14.28
C ARG A 94 -5.17 -5.73 15.65
N ARG A 95 -5.21 -4.44 16.06
CA ARG A 95 -5.85 -4.05 17.34
C ARG A 95 -7.35 -4.33 17.34
N ARG A 96 -8.04 -4.05 16.20
CA ARG A 96 -9.48 -4.35 16.07
C ARG A 96 -9.74 -5.86 16.14
N GLN A 97 -8.94 -6.69 15.46
CA GLN A 97 -9.06 -8.15 15.52
C GLN A 97 -8.77 -8.67 16.93
N ALA A 98 -7.71 -8.23 17.58
CA ALA A 98 -7.40 -8.60 18.96
C ALA A 98 -8.56 -8.25 19.91
N HIS A 99 -9.16 -7.07 19.76
CA HIS A 99 -10.31 -6.66 20.59
C HIS A 99 -11.57 -7.48 20.27
N ARG A 100 -11.81 -7.87 19.03
CA ARG A 100 -12.92 -8.76 18.64
C ARG A 100 -12.75 -10.18 19.21
N LEU A 101 -11.52 -10.71 19.20
CA LEU A 101 -11.20 -12.02 19.78
C LEU A 101 -11.35 -12.05 21.31
N THR A 102 -11.19 -10.91 21.99
CA THR A 102 -11.43 -10.82 23.45
C THR A 102 -12.91 -10.74 23.79
N THR A 103 -13.77 -10.39 22.81
CA THR A 103 -15.23 -10.23 23.01
C THR A 103 -16.07 -11.39 22.45
N LEU A 104 -15.44 -12.31 21.72
CA LEU A 104 -16.12 -13.45 21.07
C LEU A 104 -15.31 -14.73 21.40
N ASP A 105 -15.72 -15.44 22.46
CA ASP A 105 -15.51 -16.88 22.51
C ASP A 105 -16.26 -17.49 21.31
N GLU A 106 -15.54 -18.30 20.52
CA GLU A 106 -16.01 -19.05 19.34
C GLU A 106 -16.38 -18.27 18.08
N ILE A 107 -15.44 -18.12 17.15
CA ILE A 107 -15.73 -18.20 15.72
C ILE A 107 -14.57 -18.89 15.01
N ASP A 108 -14.92 -20.00 14.38
CA ASP A 108 -14.18 -20.82 13.44
C ASP A 108 -13.48 -19.98 12.37
N LEU A 109 -12.18 -20.17 12.22
CA LEU A 109 -11.42 -19.61 11.10
C LEU A 109 -11.78 -20.40 9.85
N ALA A 110 -12.71 -19.89 9.06
CA ALA A 110 -12.97 -20.40 7.73
C ALA A 110 -11.73 -20.13 6.85
N ASP A 111 -11.06 -21.20 6.51
CA ASP A 111 -9.97 -21.27 5.53
C ASP A 111 -10.63 -21.23 4.12
N GLU A 112 -10.98 -20.02 3.65
CA GLU A 112 -11.42 -19.83 2.26
C GLU A 112 -10.21 -19.67 1.35
N THR A 113 -9.71 -20.80 0.86
CA THR A 113 -8.88 -20.85 -0.35
C THR A 113 -9.82 -20.76 -1.57
N PRO A 114 -9.75 -19.72 -2.40
CA PRO A 114 -10.48 -19.71 -3.65
C PRO A 114 -9.87 -20.73 -4.61
N ASP A 115 -10.68 -21.72 -4.97
CA ASP A 115 -10.39 -22.67 -6.02
C ASP A 115 -10.70 -22.02 -7.38
N VAL A 116 -9.71 -21.81 -8.23
CA VAL A 116 -9.88 -21.32 -9.62
C VAL A 116 -8.90 -22.04 -10.56
N ASP A 117 -9.48 -22.69 -11.57
CA ASP A 117 -8.80 -23.54 -12.55
C ASP A 117 -7.86 -22.83 -13.55
N ALA A 118 -6.88 -23.55 -13.94
CA ALA A 118 -6.02 -23.71 -15.18
C ALA A 118 -5.35 -22.52 -15.91
N GLU A 119 -5.60 -21.27 -15.72
CA GLU A 119 -4.68 -20.17 -16.11
C GLU A 119 -3.52 -19.95 -15.11
N LEU A 120 -3.12 -20.84 -14.54
CA LEU A 120 -3.05 -21.25 -13.09
C LEU A 120 -1.63 -21.35 -12.58
N ASP A 121 -0.60 -21.62 -13.36
CA ASP A 121 0.74 -21.76 -12.77
C ASP A 121 1.38 -20.41 -12.45
N ALA A 122 1.28 -19.43 -13.34
CA ALA A 122 1.79 -18.08 -13.07
C ALA A 122 0.96 -17.36 -11.99
N GLY A 123 -0.36 -17.57 -11.99
CA GLY A 123 -1.27 -17.03 -10.95
C GLY A 123 -1.01 -17.63 -9.58
N ARG A 124 -0.85 -18.93 -9.50
CA ARG A 124 -0.52 -19.65 -8.25
C ARG A 124 0.86 -19.27 -7.71
N ALA A 125 1.87 -19.15 -8.59
CA ALA A 125 3.19 -18.69 -8.19
C ALA A 125 3.14 -17.27 -7.62
N LEU A 126 2.38 -16.38 -8.25
CA LEU A 126 2.21 -15.01 -7.78
C LEU A 126 1.46 -14.95 -6.43
N GLN A 127 0.42 -15.78 -6.25
CA GLN A 127 -0.29 -15.91 -4.97
C GLN A 127 0.62 -16.44 -3.86
N LYS A 128 1.44 -17.47 -4.15
CA LYS A 128 2.44 -17.98 -3.21
C LYS A 128 3.43 -16.90 -2.79
N ILE A 129 3.94 -16.11 -3.75
CA ILE A 129 4.85 -15.00 -3.46
C ILE A 129 4.15 -13.95 -2.58
N HIS A 130 2.92 -13.57 -2.87
CA HIS A 130 2.15 -12.64 -2.04
C HIS A 130 1.97 -13.17 -0.62
N ALA A 131 1.58 -14.43 -0.45
CA ALA A 131 1.43 -15.05 0.87
C ALA A 131 2.76 -15.06 1.65
N LEU A 132 3.88 -15.37 0.99
CA LEU A 132 5.21 -15.31 1.59
C LEU A 132 5.58 -13.88 2.04
N ILE A 133 5.27 -12.87 1.23
CA ILE A 133 5.49 -11.47 1.58
C ILE A 133 4.61 -11.06 2.77
N GLN A 134 3.35 -11.46 2.79
CA GLN A 134 2.43 -11.19 3.90
C GLN A 134 2.86 -11.87 5.21
N ALA A 135 3.53 -13.01 5.15
CA ALA A 135 4.08 -13.70 6.31
C ALA A 135 5.35 -13.02 6.89
N LEU A 136 5.98 -12.11 6.17
CA LEU A 136 7.14 -11.36 6.67
C LEU A 136 6.75 -10.43 7.83
N LYS A 137 7.73 -10.15 8.69
CA LYS A 137 7.60 -9.08 9.70
C LYS A 137 7.30 -7.74 9.01
N PRO A 138 6.53 -6.83 9.63
CA PRO A 138 6.08 -5.59 8.99
C PRO A 138 7.22 -4.78 8.33
N LEU A 139 8.35 -4.61 9.02
CA LEU A 139 9.50 -3.89 8.49
C LEU A 139 10.11 -4.61 7.27
N ASP A 140 10.31 -5.92 7.35
CA ASP A 140 10.92 -6.72 6.28
C ASP A 140 9.99 -6.75 5.05
N ARG A 141 8.66 -6.77 5.26
CA ARG A 141 7.65 -6.61 4.22
C ARG A 141 7.75 -5.26 3.51
N GLN A 142 7.84 -4.16 4.26
CA GLN A 142 8.03 -2.82 3.69
C GLN A 142 9.27 -2.75 2.81
N LEU A 143 10.39 -3.26 3.30
CA LEU A 143 11.67 -3.25 2.57
C LEU A 143 11.57 -3.97 1.23
N ILE A 144 11.00 -5.17 1.21
CA ILE A 144 10.91 -5.96 -0.03
C ILE A 144 9.94 -5.35 -1.03
N ILE A 145 8.81 -4.77 -0.59
CA ILE A 145 7.84 -4.11 -1.47
C ILE A 145 8.49 -2.90 -2.16
N LEU A 146 9.20 -2.06 -1.41
CA LEU A 146 9.91 -0.90 -1.97
C LEU A 146 11.01 -1.33 -2.95
N HIS A 147 11.74 -2.40 -2.62
CA HIS A 147 12.76 -2.96 -3.50
C HIS A 147 12.15 -3.50 -4.80
N LEU A 148 11.06 -4.24 -4.74
CA LEU A 148 10.32 -4.74 -5.91
C LEU A 148 9.69 -3.60 -6.74
N ALA A 149 9.40 -2.46 -6.12
CA ALA A 149 9.02 -1.25 -6.81
C ALA A 149 10.21 -0.55 -7.51
N GLY A 150 11.43 -1.08 -7.37
CA GLY A 150 12.64 -0.58 -8.02
C GLY A 150 13.25 0.65 -7.36
N LEU A 151 13.01 0.88 -6.06
CA LEU A 151 13.71 1.93 -5.33
C LEU A 151 15.12 1.46 -4.96
N PRO A 152 16.13 2.35 -5.02
CA PRO A 152 17.47 2.06 -4.53
C PRO A 152 17.49 1.97 -3.00
N ALA A 153 18.46 1.25 -2.45
CA ALA A 153 18.55 0.97 -1.02
C ALA A 153 18.62 2.23 -0.14
N ASP A 154 19.22 3.29 -0.64
CA ASP A 154 19.35 4.56 0.08
C ASP A 154 17.99 5.27 0.21
N GLU A 155 17.20 5.32 -0.87
CA GLU A 155 15.84 5.85 -0.81
C GLU A 155 14.92 5.01 0.07
N ILE A 156 15.07 3.68 0.04
CA ILE A 156 14.34 2.77 0.93
C ILE A 156 14.69 3.05 2.39
N ALA A 157 15.97 3.24 2.68
CA ALA A 157 16.46 3.59 4.01
C ALA A 157 15.80 4.87 4.54
N ASP A 158 15.74 5.91 3.70
CA ASP A 158 15.11 7.19 4.02
C ASP A 158 13.60 7.08 4.24
N ILE A 159 12.92 6.25 3.44
CA ILE A 159 11.47 6.03 3.57
C ILE A 159 11.14 5.30 4.87
N VAL A 160 11.93 4.28 5.20
CA VAL A 160 11.65 3.36 6.32
C VAL A 160 12.27 3.84 7.64
N GLY A 161 13.22 4.77 7.59
CA GLY A 161 13.85 5.35 8.78
C GLY A 161 14.93 4.45 9.40
N ILE A 162 15.68 3.71 8.59
CA ILE A 162 16.85 2.90 9.03
C ILE A 162 18.10 3.26 8.22
N SER A 163 19.27 2.81 8.66
CA SER A 163 20.50 3.09 7.93
C SER A 163 20.58 2.32 6.59
N PRO A 164 21.26 2.88 5.55
CA PRO A 164 21.45 2.19 4.26
C PRO A 164 22.12 0.83 4.41
N ALA A 165 23.13 0.71 5.28
CA ALA A 165 23.82 -0.54 5.56
C ALA A 165 22.87 -1.61 6.13
N ASN A 166 21.98 -1.24 7.06
CA ASN A 166 20.98 -2.14 7.62
C ASN A 166 19.94 -2.53 6.56
N THR A 167 19.52 -1.59 5.71
CA THR A 167 18.62 -1.84 4.58
C THR A 167 19.20 -2.88 3.63
N HIS A 168 20.45 -2.74 3.23
CA HIS A 168 21.14 -3.69 2.34
C HIS A 168 21.23 -5.09 2.95
N THR A 169 21.67 -5.18 4.21
CA THR A 169 21.78 -6.45 4.95
C THR A 169 20.42 -7.16 5.05
N LYS A 170 19.37 -6.40 5.41
CA LYS A 170 18.01 -6.94 5.52
C LYS A 170 17.46 -7.42 4.18
N LEU A 171 17.60 -6.63 3.11
CA LEU A 171 17.16 -7.00 1.77
C LEU A 171 17.85 -8.28 1.28
N THR A 172 19.17 -8.43 1.54
CA THR A 172 19.90 -9.65 1.19
C THR A 172 19.32 -10.86 1.92
N ARG A 173 19.08 -10.75 3.23
CA ARG A 173 18.49 -11.81 4.03
C ARG A 173 17.06 -12.16 3.60
N ILE A 174 16.25 -11.16 3.31
CA ILE A 174 14.86 -11.38 2.86
C ILE A 174 14.86 -12.12 1.52
N ARG A 175 15.69 -11.70 0.55
CA ARG A 175 15.80 -12.38 -0.75
C ARG A 175 16.20 -13.85 -0.58
N GLN A 176 17.22 -14.14 0.21
CA GLN A 176 17.63 -15.52 0.49
C GLN A 176 16.50 -16.36 1.09
N LEU A 177 15.75 -15.79 2.05
CA LEU A 177 14.62 -16.47 2.67
C LEU A 177 13.48 -16.74 1.67
N LEU A 178 13.16 -15.79 0.82
CA LEU A 178 12.11 -15.95 -0.20
C LEU A 178 12.54 -16.97 -1.26
N THR A 179 13.77 -16.92 -1.76
CA THR A 179 14.29 -17.88 -2.74
C THR A 179 14.27 -19.30 -2.19
N ALA A 180 14.71 -19.50 -0.93
CA ALA A 180 14.70 -20.82 -0.30
C ALA A 180 13.26 -21.39 -0.14
N ARG A 181 12.27 -20.54 0.14
CA ARG A 181 10.87 -20.97 0.29
C ARG A 181 10.16 -21.22 -1.03
N VAL A 182 10.50 -20.46 -2.08
CA VAL A 182 9.97 -20.70 -3.42
C VAL A 182 10.54 -21.99 -3.99
N GLY A 183 11.87 -22.23 -3.88
CA GLY A 183 12.49 -23.45 -4.37
C GLY A 183 12.06 -24.73 -3.63
N ALA A 184 11.82 -24.66 -2.32
CA ALA A 184 11.31 -25.80 -1.56
C ALA A 184 9.87 -26.20 -1.90
N GLY A 185 9.13 -25.37 -2.64
CA GLY A 185 7.77 -25.66 -3.09
C GLY A 185 7.68 -26.29 -4.49
N GLU A 186 8.79 -26.42 -5.20
CA GLU A 186 8.86 -27.06 -6.53
C GLU A 186 9.22 -28.55 -6.45
N ASP A 187 9.71 -29.01 -5.29
CA ASP A 187 10.12 -30.42 -5.07
C ASP A 187 9.07 -31.28 -4.35
N SER A 188 7.81 -30.81 -4.21
CA SER A 188 6.70 -31.55 -3.60
C SER A 188 5.52 -31.64 -4.55
#